data_08aa31b08f8a266017f27096b1d46248
#
_entry.id   08aa31b08f8a266017f27096b1d46248
#
_cell.length_a   1.000
_cell.length_b   1.000
_cell.length_c   1.000
_cell.angle_alpha   90.00
_cell.angle_beta   90.00
_cell.angle_gamma   90.00
#
_symmetry.space_group_name_H-M   'P 1'
#
loop_
_entity.id
_entity.type
_entity.pdbx_description
1 polymer ?
#
loop_
_entity_poly.entity_id
_entity_poly.type
_entity_poly.pdbx_seq_one_letter_code
_entity_poly.pdbx_strand_id
1 'polypeptide(L)'
;SAVAMPVDEILNDAVNVMSEPQLPARFVVPGQEEQVLVGLGPLDPGRGYQYRIAMSSVPGPPNSRPVMDMVLLPPFEADAEYFIGQGFKGESTHLTPDSEFALDISMPVGSAVHAARGGIVMDVEEDFNRGGTDRDKFVDKANHVRVLHDDGTMALYAHLSMAGVIVRAGQRVRAGQAIARSGNTGLSSGPHLHFAIQQNVGMKLVSLPFEFHLQSGGSAQPEEGKFV
;
A
#
# COMPACT_ATOMS: atom_id res chain seq x y z
N SER A 1 -15.16 -10.29 0.36
CA SER A 1 -15.19 -9.11 -0.51
C SER A 1 -13.92 -9.08 -1.32
N ALA A 2 -14.06 -9.09 -2.62
CA ALA A 2 -12.94 -9.01 -3.54
C ALA A 2 -12.32 -7.60 -3.44
N VAL A 3 -11.01 -7.54 -3.30
CA VAL A 3 -10.27 -6.29 -3.40
C VAL A 3 -9.97 -6.09 -4.89
N ALA A 4 -10.51 -5.03 -5.46
CA ALA A 4 -10.33 -4.74 -6.87
C ALA A 4 -9.03 -3.98 -7.09
N MET A 5 -8.24 -4.38 -8.07
CA MET A 5 -7.10 -3.62 -8.59
C MET A 5 -7.41 -3.20 -10.03
N PRO A 6 -7.49 -1.92 -10.32
CA PRO A 6 -7.54 -1.45 -11.70
C PRO A 6 -6.18 -1.67 -12.38
N VAL A 7 -6.23 -2.14 -13.62
CA VAL A 7 -5.07 -2.42 -14.47
C VAL A 7 -5.27 -1.71 -15.79
N ASP A 8 -4.29 -0.91 -16.20
CA ASP A 8 -4.21 -0.31 -17.54
C ASP A 8 -3.24 -1.13 -18.38
N GLU A 9 -3.68 -1.57 -19.55
CA GLU A 9 -2.86 -2.30 -20.51
C GLU A 9 -2.75 -1.55 -21.83
N ILE A 10 -1.55 -1.47 -22.38
CA ILE A 10 -1.24 -0.80 -23.65
C ILE A 10 -0.44 -1.76 -24.51
N LEU A 11 -0.87 -1.93 -25.75
CA LEU A 11 -0.15 -2.69 -26.77
C LEU A 11 0.79 -1.76 -27.55
N ASN A 12 2.08 -2.01 -27.45
CA ASN A 12 3.12 -1.24 -28.15
C ASN A 12 3.85 -2.12 -29.17
N ASP A 13 4.41 -1.48 -30.22
CA ASP A 13 5.22 -2.13 -31.24
C ASP A 13 4.57 -3.39 -31.86
N ALA A 14 3.25 -3.37 -31.99
CA ALA A 14 2.49 -4.50 -32.49
C ALA A 14 2.60 -4.64 -34.00
N VAL A 15 2.99 -5.84 -34.47
CA VAL A 15 3.02 -6.21 -35.88
C VAL A 15 2.16 -7.46 -36.05
N ASN A 16 1.15 -7.36 -36.92
CA ASN A 16 0.22 -8.47 -37.21
C ASN A 16 -0.48 -9.03 -35.96
N VAL A 17 -0.94 -8.14 -35.04
CA VAL A 17 -1.59 -8.53 -33.78
C VAL A 17 -2.95 -7.84 -33.66
N MET A 18 -3.93 -8.60 -33.23
CA MET A 18 -5.21 -8.11 -32.73
C MET A 18 -5.33 -8.40 -31.24
N SER A 19 -6.05 -7.58 -30.52
CA SER A 19 -6.39 -7.77 -29.12
C SER A 19 -7.90 -7.79 -28.90
N GLU A 20 -8.38 -8.62 -27.95
CA GLU A 20 -9.76 -8.65 -27.49
C GLU A 20 -9.77 -8.60 -25.94
N PRO A 21 -10.29 -7.53 -25.31
CA PRO A 21 -10.78 -6.29 -25.95
C PRO A 21 -9.66 -5.49 -26.62
N GLN A 22 -10.05 -4.52 -27.45
CA GLN A 22 -9.07 -3.64 -28.10
C GLN A 22 -8.31 -2.80 -27.07
N LEU A 23 -6.98 -2.77 -27.17
CA LEU A 23 -6.12 -1.97 -26.32
C LEU A 23 -5.88 -0.54 -26.89
N PRO A 24 -5.68 0.51 -26.06
CA PRO A 24 -5.55 0.43 -24.58
C PRO A 24 -6.89 0.17 -23.88
N ALA A 25 -6.86 -0.60 -22.80
CA ALA A 25 -8.04 -0.92 -22.02
C ALA A 25 -7.74 -0.89 -20.53
N ARG A 26 -8.77 -0.61 -19.74
CA ARG A 26 -8.70 -0.58 -18.27
C ARG A 26 -9.62 -1.63 -17.69
N PHE A 27 -9.09 -2.36 -16.72
CA PHE A 27 -9.79 -3.44 -16.04
C PHE A 27 -9.81 -3.19 -14.53
N VAL A 28 -10.77 -3.79 -13.85
CA VAL A 28 -10.79 -3.90 -12.40
C VAL A 28 -10.73 -5.39 -12.06
N VAL A 29 -9.59 -5.82 -11.51
CA VAL A 29 -9.36 -7.23 -11.17
C VAL A 29 -9.79 -7.45 -9.72
N PRO A 30 -10.75 -8.36 -9.45
CA PRO A 30 -11.11 -8.74 -8.10
C PRO A 30 -9.94 -9.37 -7.37
N GLY A 31 -9.83 -9.13 -6.06
CA GLY A 31 -8.79 -9.76 -5.24
C GLY A 31 -8.97 -11.27 -5.14
N GLN A 32 -7.86 -12.01 -5.09
CA GLN A 32 -7.81 -13.47 -4.95
C GLN A 32 -8.47 -14.26 -6.11
N GLU A 33 -8.61 -13.65 -7.27
CA GLU A 33 -9.13 -14.28 -8.48
C GLU A 33 -8.11 -14.17 -9.61
N GLU A 34 -8.04 -15.19 -10.44
CA GLU A 34 -7.34 -15.15 -11.72
C GLU A 34 -8.34 -14.79 -12.81
N GLN A 35 -7.99 -13.81 -13.63
CA GLN A 35 -8.81 -13.37 -14.74
C GLN A 35 -7.97 -13.17 -16.00
N VAL A 36 -8.45 -13.68 -17.13
CA VAL A 36 -7.88 -13.33 -18.43
C VAL A 36 -8.41 -11.95 -18.82
N LEU A 37 -7.51 -10.95 -18.88
CA LEU A 37 -7.87 -9.58 -19.18
C LEU A 37 -7.91 -9.30 -20.68
N VAL A 38 -6.97 -9.87 -21.44
CA VAL A 38 -6.80 -9.62 -22.88
C VAL A 38 -6.45 -10.92 -23.58
N GLY A 39 -7.11 -11.19 -24.70
CA GLY A 39 -6.70 -12.17 -25.67
C GLY A 39 -5.88 -11.52 -26.79
N LEU A 40 -4.78 -12.12 -27.18
CA LEU A 40 -3.96 -11.67 -28.31
C LEU A 40 -3.94 -12.75 -29.40
N GLY A 41 -4.00 -12.32 -30.65
CA GLY A 41 -3.93 -13.22 -31.79
C GLY A 41 -3.38 -12.54 -33.04
N PRO A 42 -2.94 -13.29 -34.05
CA PRO A 42 -2.50 -12.72 -35.33
C PRO A 42 -3.68 -12.20 -36.12
N LEU A 43 -3.52 -11.02 -36.77
CA LEU A 43 -4.47 -10.51 -37.77
C LEU A 43 -4.50 -11.40 -39.02
N ASP A 44 -3.32 -11.89 -39.44
CA ASP A 44 -3.14 -12.83 -40.52
C ASP A 44 -2.47 -14.11 -39.99
N PRO A 45 -3.22 -15.23 -39.87
CA PRO A 45 -2.67 -16.47 -39.31
C PRO A 45 -1.50 -17.08 -40.10
N GLY A 46 -1.31 -16.69 -41.39
CA GLY A 46 -0.22 -17.15 -42.23
C GLY A 46 1.10 -16.39 -42.00
N ARG A 47 1.14 -15.40 -41.11
CA ARG A 47 2.31 -14.53 -40.86
C ARG A 47 2.70 -14.58 -39.40
N GLY A 48 4.01 -14.43 -39.13
CA GLY A 48 4.51 -14.24 -37.79
C GLY A 48 3.98 -12.94 -37.16
N TYR A 49 3.87 -12.89 -35.83
CA TYR A 49 3.43 -11.70 -35.11
C TYR A 49 4.40 -11.37 -33.97
N GLN A 50 4.41 -10.08 -33.61
CA GLN A 50 5.24 -9.54 -32.54
C GLN A 50 4.45 -8.47 -31.79
N TYR A 51 4.62 -8.40 -30.48
CA TYR A 51 4.04 -7.35 -29.64
C TYR A 51 4.86 -7.09 -28.37
N ARG A 52 4.61 -5.94 -27.78
CA ARG A 52 5.02 -5.60 -26.42
C ARG A 52 3.80 -5.06 -25.70
N ILE A 53 3.54 -5.57 -24.50
CA ILE A 53 2.50 -5.04 -23.59
C ILE A 53 3.19 -4.22 -22.50
N ALA A 54 2.67 -3.04 -22.23
CA ALA A 54 2.92 -2.27 -21.02
C ALA A 54 1.67 -2.36 -20.13
N MET A 55 1.88 -2.70 -18.87
CA MET A 55 0.83 -2.83 -17.88
C MET A 55 1.18 -2.01 -16.64
N SER A 56 0.20 -1.30 -16.10
CA SER A 56 0.30 -0.65 -14.80
C SER A 56 -0.90 -1.01 -13.93
N SER A 57 -0.69 -1.14 -12.63
CA SER A 57 -1.76 -1.41 -11.67
C SER A 57 -1.66 -0.47 -10.48
N VAL A 58 -2.81 -0.13 -9.90
CA VAL A 58 -2.90 0.68 -8.68
C VAL A 58 -3.80 -0.04 -7.69
N PRO A 59 -3.38 -0.26 -6.43
CA PRO A 59 -4.21 -0.92 -5.45
C PRO A 59 -5.46 -0.11 -5.09
N GLY A 60 -6.52 -0.82 -4.70
CA GLY A 60 -7.76 -0.23 -4.20
C GLY A 60 -8.78 0.18 -5.25
N PRO A 61 -10.04 0.38 -4.85
CA PRO A 61 -11.12 0.74 -5.74
C PRO A 61 -10.92 2.16 -6.31
N PRO A 62 -11.00 2.35 -7.66
CA PRO A 62 -10.62 3.61 -8.29
C PRO A 62 -11.61 4.78 -8.09
N ASN A 63 -12.80 4.51 -7.55
CA ASN A 63 -13.89 5.48 -7.43
C ASN A 63 -14.39 5.65 -6.00
N SER A 64 -13.57 5.28 -5.00
CA SER A 64 -13.93 5.52 -3.60
C SER A 64 -13.96 7.02 -3.29
N ARG A 65 -14.88 7.42 -2.40
CA ARG A 65 -14.96 8.81 -1.95
C ARG A 65 -14.13 8.96 -0.69
N PRO A 66 -13.22 9.95 -0.61
CA PRO A 66 -12.43 10.19 0.61
C PRO A 66 -13.36 10.47 1.78
N VAL A 67 -13.07 9.84 2.90
CA VAL A 67 -13.62 10.29 4.18
C VAL A 67 -12.75 11.45 4.64
N MET A 68 -13.35 12.61 4.82
CA MET A 68 -12.70 13.75 5.45
C MET A 68 -12.74 13.56 6.98
N ASP A 69 -11.78 14.12 7.70
CA ASP A 69 -11.70 14.07 9.18
C ASP A 69 -11.55 12.65 9.76
N MET A 70 -10.62 11.89 9.20
CA MET A 70 -10.36 10.51 9.60
C MET A 70 -9.62 10.47 10.94
N VAL A 71 -10.25 9.85 11.95
CA VAL A 71 -9.63 9.58 13.25
C VAL A 71 -9.36 8.09 13.40
N LEU A 72 -8.12 7.73 13.73
CA LEU A 72 -7.60 6.36 13.78
C LEU A 72 -7.05 6.04 15.17
N LEU A 73 -6.94 4.76 15.49
CA LEU A 73 -6.08 4.33 16.60
C LEU A 73 -4.60 4.43 16.16
N PRO A 74 -3.67 4.77 17.06
CA PRO A 74 -2.24 4.59 16.79
C PRO A 74 -1.95 3.14 16.37
N PRO A 75 -1.02 2.90 15.42
CA PRO A 75 -0.76 1.58 14.87
C PRO A 75 0.14 0.70 15.78
N PHE A 76 0.01 0.83 17.10
CA PHE A 76 0.77 0.12 18.13
C PHE A 76 -0.07 -0.03 19.41
N GLU A 77 0.50 -0.64 20.45
CA GLU A 77 -0.16 -0.88 21.73
C GLU A 77 -0.55 0.44 22.41
N ALA A 78 -1.73 0.46 23.04
CA ALA A 78 -2.32 1.69 23.59
C ALA A 78 -1.52 2.32 24.75
N ASP A 79 -0.67 1.56 25.41
CA ASP A 79 0.21 2.03 26.52
C ASP A 79 1.65 2.35 26.06
N ALA A 80 1.92 2.22 24.76
CA ALA A 80 3.20 2.56 24.17
C ALA A 80 3.19 4.00 23.62
N GLU A 81 4.35 4.64 23.65
CA GLU A 81 4.60 5.92 23.01
C GLU A 81 5.81 5.81 22.10
N TYR A 82 5.69 6.31 20.86
CA TYR A 82 6.79 6.29 19.90
C TYR A 82 7.03 7.67 19.29
N PHE A 83 8.30 7.96 19.02
CA PHE A 83 8.72 9.21 18.41
C PHE A 83 8.42 9.22 16.92
N ILE A 84 7.85 10.31 16.41
CA ILE A 84 7.62 10.53 14.97
C ILE A 84 8.89 11.14 14.38
N GLY A 85 9.67 10.33 13.68
CA GLY A 85 10.92 10.73 13.04
C GLY A 85 10.71 11.53 11.77
N GLN A 86 9.62 11.24 11.02
CA GLN A 86 9.19 12.02 9.88
C GLN A 86 7.66 12.11 9.86
N GLY A 87 7.14 13.30 9.70
CA GLY A 87 5.71 13.60 9.69
C GLY A 87 5.15 13.80 8.29
N PHE A 88 3.94 14.36 8.23
CA PHE A 88 3.29 14.77 6.98
C PHE A 88 4.13 15.80 6.25
N LYS A 89 4.26 15.63 4.92
CA LYS A 89 5.08 16.49 4.05
C LYS A 89 6.55 16.53 4.44
N GLY A 90 7.03 15.48 5.09
CA GLY A 90 8.42 15.35 5.50
C GLY A 90 9.38 15.39 4.30
N GLU A 91 10.44 16.18 4.41
CA GLU A 91 11.30 16.55 3.28
C GLU A 91 12.25 15.42 2.81
N SER A 92 12.38 14.33 3.57
CA SER A 92 13.32 13.26 3.22
C SER A 92 12.73 12.27 2.20
N THR A 93 11.56 11.67 2.49
CA THR A 93 10.95 10.59 1.67
C THR A 93 9.47 10.79 1.39
N HIS A 94 8.78 11.68 2.11
CA HIS A 94 7.34 11.95 1.94
C HIS A 94 7.06 12.99 0.86
N LEU A 95 7.66 12.78 -0.33
CA LEU A 95 7.66 13.73 -1.45
C LEU A 95 6.71 13.34 -2.59
N THR A 96 6.15 12.14 -2.56
CA THR A 96 5.25 11.64 -3.60
C THR A 96 3.80 11.69 -3.13
N PRO A 97 2.82 11.80 -4.05
CA PRO A 97 1.40 11.90 -3.65
C PRO A 97 0.91 10.76 -2.76
N ASP A 98 1.47 9.55 -2.91
CA ASP A 98 1.11 8.36 -2.13
C ASP A 98 1.77 8.31 -0.75
N SER A 99 2.73 9.19 -0.46
CA SER A 99 3.46 9.28 0.82
C SER A 99 3.41 10.67 1.48
N GLU A 100 2.87 11.70 0.83
CA GLU A 100 2.86 13.09 1.35
C GLU A 100 2.31 13.18 2.79
N PHE A 101 1.31 12.36 3.11
CA PHE A 101 0.71 12.28 4.45
C PHE A 101 1.06 10.96 5.16
N ALA A 102 2.26 10.45 4.96
CA ALA A 102 2.78 9.31 5.71
C ALA A 102 3.48 9.74 7.00
N LEU A 103 3.69 8.77 7.89
CA LEU A 103 4.47 8.89 9.12
C LEU A 103 5.56 7.84 9.15
N ASP A 104 6.74 8.23 9.58
CA ASP A 104 7.81 7.32 9.98
C ASP A 104 7.90 7.32 11.51
N ILE A 105 7.36 6.28 12.12
CA ILE A 105 7.26 6.11 13.57
C ILE A 105 8.45 5.28 14.03
N SER A 106 9.33 5.85 14.83
CA SER A 106 10.56 5.19 15.33
C SER A 106 10.20 4.05 16.28
N MET A 107 10.19 2.83 15.76
CA MET A 107 9.83 1.61 16.51
C MET A 107 10.99 0.62 16.51
N PRO A 108 11.41 0.09 17.68
CA PRO A 108 12.38 -1.00 17.74
C PRO A 108 11.93 -2.19 16.88
N VAL A 109 12.89 -2.90 16.27
CA VAL A 109 12.58 -4.13 15.51
C VAL A 109 11.88 -5.14 16.43
N GLY A 110 10.77 -5.72 15.95
CA GLY A 110 9.98 -6.70 16.69
C GLY A 110 8.85 -6.11 17.54
N SER A 111 8.68 -4.78 17.60
CA SER A 111 7.54 -4.15 18.27
C SER A 111 6.23 -4.57 17.58
N ALA A 112 5.16 -4.74 18.36
CA ALA A 112 3.85 -5.10 17.80
C ALA A 112 3.28 -3.95 16.96
N VAL A 113 2.85 -4.27 15.74
CA VAL A 113 2.15 -3.36 14.84
C VAL A 113 0.68 -3.75 14.83
N HIS A 114 -0.18 -2.77 15.07
CA HIS A 114 -1.62 -2.95 15.18
C HIS A 114 -2.37 -2.27 14.02
N ALA A 115 -3.51 -2.82 13.64
CA ALA A 115 -4.39 -2.20 12.66
C ALA A 115 -4.99 -0.91 13.23
N ALA A 116 -4.66 0.23 12.65
CA ALA A 116 -5.18 1.54 13.07
C ALA A 116 -6.69 1.68 12.86
N ARG A 117 -7.24 0.91 11.91
CA ARG A 117 -8.66 0.83 11.56
C ARG A 117 -9.02 -0.57 11.06
N GLY A 118 -10.25 -1.00 11.28
CA GLY A 118 -10.75 -2.30 10.79
C GLY A 118 -10.88 -2.34 9.27
N GLY A 119 -10.73 -3.55 8.70
CA GLY A 119 -10.82 -3.74 7.26
C GLY A 119 -10.50 -5.16 6.82
N ILE A 120 -10.19 -5.32 5.56
CA ILE A 120 -9.75 -6.59 4.95
C ILE A 120 -8.28 -6.43 4.51
N VAL A 121 -7.43 -7.36 4.91
CA VAL A 121 -6.05 -7.42 4.43
C VAL A 121 -6.05 -7.67 2.92
N MET A 122 -5.54 -6.70 2.17
CA MET A 122 -5.46 -6.78 0.71
C MET A 122 -4.26 -7.59 0.27
N ASP A 123 -3.14 -7.25 0.85
CA ASP A 123 -1.82 -7.60 0.37
C ASP A 123 -0.85 -7.70 1.55
N VAL A 124 0.06 -8.66 1.47
CA VAL A 124 1.14 -8.87 2.44
C VAL A 124 2.43 -9.21 1.70
N GLU A 125 3.53 -8.68 2.18
CA GLU A 125 4.89 -9.03 1.77
C GLU A 125 5.72 -9.27 3.03
N GLU A 126 6.44 -10.38 3.13
CA GLU A 126 7.21 -10.73 4.33
C GLU A 126 8.55 -11.44 4.06
N ASP A 127 8.94 -11.57 2.80
CA ASP A 127 10.11 -12.38 2.39
C ASP A 127 11.43 -11.61 2.43
N PHE A 128 11.41 -10.30 2.50
CA PHE A 128 12.63 -9.50 2.54
C PHE A 128 13.26 -9.49 3.94
N ASN A 129 14.59 -9.67 3.99
CA ASN A 129 15.35 -9.75 5.24
C ASN A 129 16.35 -8.61 5.43
N ARG A 130 16.38 -7.62 4.53
CA ARG A 130 17.34 -6.52 4.54
C ARG A 130 16.69 -5.19 4.19
N GLY A 131 17.29 -4.12 4.73
CA GLY A 131 17.03 -2.75 4.34
C GLY A 131 18.33 -1.97 4.20
N GLY A 132 18.23 -0.77 3.70
CA GLY A 132 19.34 0.15 3.53
C GLY A 132 18.96 1.37 2.71
N THR A 133 19.91 2.31 2.56
CA THR A 133 19.68 3.60 1.89
C THR A 133 19.97 3.60 0.40
N ASP A 134 20.43 2.48 -0.17
CA ASP A 134 20.65 2.32 -1.60
C ASP A 134 19.29 2.12 -2.30
N ARG A 135 18.79 3.19 -2.93
CA ARG A 135 17.47 3.22 -3.56
C ARG A 135 17.30 2.15 -4.63
N ASP A 136 18.31 1.96 -5.48
CA ASP A 136 18.23 1.00 -6.59
C ASP A 136 18.11 -0.46 -6.12
N LYS A 137 18.60 -0.72 -4.89
CA LYS A 137 18.55 -2.07 -4.30
C LYS A 137 17.31 -2.30 -3.44
N PHE A 138 16.75 -1.27 -2.81
CA PHE A 138 15.83 -1.46 -1.69
C PHE A 138 14.44 -0.83 -1.88
N VAL A 139 14.21 0.01 -2.91
CA VAL A 139 12.95 0.75 -3.06
C VAL A 139 11.71 -0.15 -3.08
N ASP A 140 11.81 -1.35 -3.68
CA ASP A 140 10.70 -2.30 -3.84
C ASP A 140 10.80 -3.51 -2.91
N LYS A 141 11.58 -3.41 -1.81
CA LYS A 141 11.89 -4.56 -0.94
C LYS A 141 11.47 -4.35 0.52
N ALA A 142 10.44 -3.58 0.73
CA ALA A 142 9.86 -3.40 2.05
C ALA A 142 8.78 -4.46 2.32
N ASN A 143 8.93 -5.21 3.41
CA ASN A 143 7.83 -6.02 3.92
C ASN A 143 6.69 -5.12 4.37
N HIS A 144 5.47 -5.52 4.07
CA HIS A 144 4.32 -4.68 4.36
C HIS A 144 3.02 -5.47 4.56
N VAL A 145 2.06 -4.81 5.17
CA VAL A 145 0.65 -5.18 5.19
C VAL A 145 -0.15 -4.00 4.67
N ARG A 146 -1.10 -4.27 3.77
CA ARG A 146 -2.07 -3.29 3.30
C ARG A 146 -3.48 -3.72 3.70
N VAL A 147 -4.23 -2.84 4.36
CA VAL A 147 -5.60 -3.11 4.83
C VAL A 147 -6.57 -2.18 4.11
N LEU A 148 -7.54 -2.76 3.40
CA LEU A 148 -8.64 -2.02 2.77
C LEU A 148 -9.76 -1.80 3.80
N HIS A 149 -10.19 -0.56 3.95
CA HIS A 149 -11.33 -0.16 4.78
C HIS A 149 -12.63 -0.16 3.99
N ASP A 150 -13.77 -0.16 4.69
CA ASP A 150 -15.10 -0.23 4.07
C ASP A 150 -15.46 1.01 3.22
N ASP A 151 -14.76 2.13 3.41
CA ASP A 151 -14.89 3.36 2.61
C ASP A 151 -13.98 3.42 1.38
N GLY A 152 -13.18 2.37 1.14
CA GLY A 152 -12.25 2.27 0.03
C GLY A 152 -10.90 2.94 0.24
N THR A 153 -10.64 3.52 1.42
CA THR A 153 -9.29 3.91 1.83
C THR A 153 -8.47 2.70 2.23
N MET A 154 -7.16 2.82 2.22
CA MET A 154 -6.25 1.73 2.57
C MET A 154 -5.20 2.20 3.57
N ALA A 155 -4.95 1.42 4.61
CA ALA A 155 -3.80 1.62 5.48
C ALA A 155 -2.62 0.79 4.98
N LEU A 156 -1.45 1.42 4.82
CA LEU A 156 -0.17 0.79 4.54
C LEU A 156 0.69 0.78 5.81
N TYR A 157 1.21 -0.39 6.16
CA TYR A 157 2.17 -0.63 7.24
C TYR A 157 3.42 -1.24 6.62
N ALA A 158 4.52 -0.49 6.50
CA ALA A 158 5.71 -0.95 5.80
C ALA A 158 6.97 -0.97 6.68
N HIS A 159 8.05 -1.50 6.11
CA HIS A 159 9.35 -1.80 6.76
C HIS A 159 9.25 -2.86 7.85
N LEU A 160 8.31 -3.79 7.73
CA LEU A 160 8.07 -4.87 8.70
C LEU A 160 9.23 -5.87 8.74
N SER A 161 9.31 -6.63 9.82
CA SER A 161 10.30 -7.71 9.97
C SER A 161 10.07 -8.84 8.96
N MET A 162 11.13 -9.50 8.55
CA MET A 162 11.05 -10.77 7.82
C MET A 162 10.24 -11.79 8.64
N ALA A 163 9.29 -12.48 7.99
CA ALA A 163 8.36 -13.41 8.64
C ALA A 163 7.63 -12.79 9.86
N GLY A 164 7.48 -11.46 9.89
CA GLY A 164 6.86 -10.73 10.98
C GLY A 164 5.38 -10.46 10.80
N VAL A 165 4.81 -10.79 9.64
CA VAL A 165 3.37 -10.64 9.37
C VAL A 165 2.62 -11.79 10.03
N ILE A 166 1.53 -11.48 10.77
CA ILE A 166 0.72 -12.47 11.50
C ILE A 166 -0.70 -12.58 10.98
N VAL A 167 -0.99 -11.91 9.88
CA VAL A 167 -2.26 -11.95 9.14
C VAL A 167 -2.02 -12.41 7.70
N ARG A 168 -3.08 -12.72 6.97
CA ARG A 168 -2.99 -13.13 5.57
C ARG A 168 -3.95 -12.35 4.68
N ALA A 169 -3.66 -12.27 3.40
CA ALA A 169 -4.56 -11.68 2.41
C ALA A 169 -5.97 -12.29 2.48
N GLY A 170 -7.00 -11.46 2.40
CA GLY A 170 -8.40 -11.83 2.56
C GLY A 170 -8.88 -11.89 4.02
N GLN A 171 -8.01 -11.82 5.00
CA GLN A 171 -8.40 -11.83 6.41
C GLN A 171 -9.04 -10.49 6.81
N ARG A 172 -10.17 -10.54 7.54
CA ARG A 172 -10.75 -9.37 8.20
C ARG A 172 -10.03 -9.10 9.52
N VAL A 173 -9.63 -7.85 9.73
CA VAL A 173 -9.02 -7.36 10.96
C VAL A 173 -9.87 -6.28 11.61
N ARG A 174 -9.74 -6.13 12.93
CA ARG A 174 -10.40 -5.08 13.71
C ARG A 174 -9.37 -3.99 14.06
N ALA A 175 -9.84 -2.76 14.28
CA ALA A 175 -9.01 -1.72 14.85
C ALA A 175 -8.39 -2.19 16.19
N GLY A 176 -7.12 -1.90 16.41
CA GLY A 176 -6.34 -2.34 17.57
C GLY A 176 -5.87 -3.81 17.53
N GLN A 177 -6.22 -4.58 16.50
CA GLN A 177 -5.74 -5.96 16.36
C GLN A 177 -4.27 -5.97 15.92
N ALA A 178 -3.42 -6.77 16.60
CA ALA A 178 -2.05 -7.01 16.14
C ALA A 178 -2.05 -7.67 14.75
N ILE A 179 -1.24 -7.14 13.82
CA ILE A 179 -1.17 -7.59 12.42
C ILE A 179 0.24 -7.95 11.97
N ALA A 180 1.27 -7.38 12.63
CA ALA A 180 2.65 -7.62 12.24
C ALA A 180 3.64 -7.25 13.36
N ARG A 181 4.94 -7.38 13.04
CA ARG A 181 6.09 -6.88 13.82
C ARG A 181 6.85 -5.85 13.02
N SER A 182 7.19 -4.71 13.64
CA SER A 182 8.05 -3.69 13.06
C SER A 182 9.44 -4.23 12.71
N GLY A 183 10.09 -3.62 11.74
CA GLY A 183 11.39 -4.07 11.25
C GLY A 183 12.26 -2.94 10.71
N ASN A 184 13.06 -3.28 9.71
CA ASN A 184 13.92 -2.35 8.97
C ASN A 184 14.22 -2.89 7.56
N THR A 185 13.19 -3.39 6.87
CA THR A 185 13.34 -3.94 5.50
C THR A 185 13.05 -2.86 4.46
N GLY A 186 13.61 -3.02 3.25
CA GLY A 186 13.42 -2.07 2.17
C GLY A 186 14.28 -0.80 2.26
N LEU A 187 13.84 0.27 1.59
CA LEU A 187 14.55 1.56 1.60
C LEU A 187 14.34 2.25 2.95
N SER A 188 15.31 2.11 3.85
CA SER A 188 15.23 2.58 5.22
C SER A 188 16.59 2.92 5.78
N SER A 189 16.69 4.01 6.55
CA SER A 189 17.90 4.43 7.26
C SER A 189 18.03 3.86 8.68
N GLY A 190 16.95 3.29 9.23
CA GLY A 190 16.90 2.74 10.58
C GLY A 190 15.55 2.13 10.93
N PRO A 191 15.43 1.41 12.06
CA PRO A 191 14.18 0.77 12.46
C PRO A 191 13.04 1.77 12.66
N HIS A 192 11.95 1.60 11.89
CA HIS A 192 10.73 2.41 12.01
C HIS A 192 9.54 1.68 11.36
N LEU A 193 8.36 2.12 11.65
CA LEU A 193 7.14 1.80 10.93
C LEU A 193 6.82 2.97 10.00
N HIS A 194 6.82 2.73 8.69
CA HIS A 194 6.20 3.64 7.73
C HIS A 194 4.71 3.36 7.70
N PHE A 195 3.89 4.36 8.02
CA PHE A 195 2.43 4.28 8.08
C PHE A 195 1.79 5.35 7.23
N ALA A 196 0.88 4.96 6.35
CA ALA A 196 0.11 5.90 5.52
C ALA A 196 -1.33 5.42 5.32
N ILE A 197 -2.26 6.37 5.23
CA ILE A 197 -3.59 6.11 4.68
C ILE A 197 -3.57 6.53 3.22
N GLN A 198 -3.97 5.63 2.35
CA GLN A 198 -3.90 5.81 0.90
C GLN A 198 -5.27 5.59 0.25
N GLN A 199 -5.44 6.17 -0.93
CA GLN A 199 -6.62 6.01 -1.75
C GLN A 199 -6.24 5.97 -3.23
N ASN A 200 -6.97 5.15 -4.01
CA ASN A 200 -6.88 5.18 -5.46
C ASN A 200 -7.86 6.21 -6.02
N VAL A 201 -7.33 7.25 -6.64
CA VAL A 201 -8.13 8.29 -7.31
C VAL A 201 -7.86 8.23 -8.80
N GLY A 202 -8.70 7.44 -9.52
CA GLY A 202 -8.61 7.34 -10.98
C GLY A 202 -7.27 6.85 -11.50
N MET A 203 -6.70 5.79 -10.93
CA MET A 203 -5.37 5.23 -11.25
C MET A 203 -4.18 6.04 -10.71
N LYS A 204 -4.42 6.88 -9.74
CA LYS A 204 -3.36 7.53 -8.96
C LYS A 204 -3.52 7.16 -7.49
N LEU A 205 -2.46 6.64 -6.91
CA LEU A 205 -2.40 6.43 -5.47
C LEU A 205 -2.05 7.76 -4.80
N VAL A 206 -2.87 8.17 -3.84
CA VAL A 206 -2.63 9.38 -3.03
C VAL A 206 -2.73 9.03 -1.56
N SER A 207 -1.94 9.67 -0.72
CA SER A 207 -2.08 9.60 0.73
C SER A 207 -3.07 10.64 1.23
N LEU A 208 -3.69 10.38 2.38
CA LEU A 208 -4.69 11.23 3.01
C LEU A 208 -4.24 11.61 4.42
N PRO A 209 -4.48 12.85 4.86
CA PRO A 209 -4.24 13.25 6.24
C PRO A 209 -5.22 12.57 7.19
N PHE A 210 -4.80 12.38 8.43
CA PHE A 210 -5.58 11.76 9.50
C PHE A 210 -5.16 12.30 10.86
N GLU A 211 -5.98 12.01 11.88
CA GLU A 211 -5.69 12.23 13.28
C GLU A 211 -5.62 10.91 14.04
N PHE A 212 -4.91 10.89 15.14
CA PHE A 212 -4.96 9.77 16.09
C PHE A 212 -5.85 10.09 17.28
N HIS A 213 -6.58 9.10 17.76
CA HIS A 213 -7.21 9.14 19.08
C HIS A 213 -6.16 9.31 20.16
N LEU A 214 -6.39 10.27 21.08
CA LEU A 214 -5.53 10.50 22.24
C LEU A 214 -6.05 9.72 23.44
N GLN A 215 -5.14 9.19 24.25
CA GLN A 215 -5.50 8.52 25.53
C GLN A 215 -6.20 9.48 26.49
N SER A 216 -5.89 10.77 26.42
CA SER A 216 -6.51 11.83 27.21
C SER A 216 -7.93 12.19 26.76
N GLY A 217 -8.41 11.59 25.67
CA GLY A 217 -9.65 11.93 24.98
C GLY A 217 -9.44 12.94 23.85
N GLY A 218 -10.35 12.91 22.85
CA GLY A 218 -10.21 13.69 21.61
C GLY A 218 -9.28 13.07 20.60
N SER A 219 -8.83 13.87 19.64
CA SER A 219 -7.91 13.48 18.58
C SER A 219 -6.92 14.60 18.27
N ALA A 220 -5.77 14.24 17.70
CA ALA A 220 -4.80 15.22 17.22
C ALA A 220 -4.09 14.69 15.97
N GLN A 221 -3.70 15.63 15.11
CA GLN A 221 -2.80 15.34 14.01
C GLN A 221 -1.43 14.99 14.56
N PRO A 222 -0.82 13.89 14.07
CA PRO A 222 0.55 13.54 14.46
C PRO A 222 1.55 14.58 13.90
N GLU A 223 2.53 14.96 14.72
CA GLU A 223 3.52 15.98 14.38
C GLU A 223 4.95 15.39 14.42
N GLU A 224 5.75 15.74 13.41
CA GLU A 224 7.18 15.41 13.40
C GLU A 224 7.90 15.97 14.64
N GLY A 225 8.81 15.21 15.18
CA GLY A 225 9.56 15.59 16.38
C GLY A 225 8.81 15.43 17.71
N LYS A 226 7.59 14.84 17.68
CA LYS A 226 6.80 14.57 18.89
C LYS A 226 6.59 13.07 19.11
N PHE A 227 6.18 12.74 20.32
CA PHE A 227 5.69 11.40 20.67
C PHE A 227 4.19 11.29 20.42
N VAL A 228 3.76 10.10 20.08
CA VAL A 228 2.38 9.71 19.84
C VAL A 228 2.09 8.38 20.51
#